data_0435bcd90d88c3ce249c534e2e9604ff
#
_entry.id   0435bcd90d88c3ce249c534e2e9604ff
#
_cell.length_a   1.000
_cell.length_b   1.000
_cell.length_c   1.000
_cell.angle_alpha   90.00
_cell.angle_beta   90.00
_cell.angle_gamma   90.00
#
_symmetry.space_group_name_H-M   'P 1'
#
loop_
_entity.id
_entity.type
_entity.pdbx_description
1 polymer ?
#
loop_
_entity_poly.entity_id
_entity_poly.type
_entity_poly.pdbx_seq_one_letter_code
_entity_poly.pdbx_strand_id
1 'polypeptide(L)'
;GFEVRDVHYTHYGRLCPIETPEGPNIGLISSLCVFAKINELGFIETPYRKVENAKVDLSEEGLIYLTAEEEEGKIIAQGNAPLNDDGTFIRSKVKARQDADYPVVTPGEVEYMDVSPQQIASIAASLIPFLEHDDANRALMGSNMMRQAVPLLRSEAPIVGTGIERQLVRDSRTQLTAEGYGTIEYVDASVIRINYDRTEDEEFVSFEPALKEYIIPKW
;
A
#
# COMPACT_ATOMS: atom_id res chain seq x y z
N GLY A 1 22.92 -4.45 19.34
CA GLY A 1 23.79 -4.86 18.26
C GLY A 1 23.28 -4.41 16.90
N PHE A 2 24.10 -4.58 15.89
CA PHE A 2 23.75 -4.23 14.50
C PHE A 2 22.68 -5.17 13.93
N GLU A 3 22.67 -6.42 14.33
CA GLU A 3 21.76 -7.46 13.81
C GLU A 3 20.29 -7.07 13.88
N VAL A 4 19.85 -6.47 15.00
CA VAL A 4 18.45 -6.03 15.17
C VAL A 4 18.09 -4.76 14.36
N ARG A 5 19.10 -4.11 13.80
CA ARG A 5 18.95 -2.88 12.99
C ARG A 5 19.04 -3.14 11.48
N ASP A 6 19.48 -4.32 11.09
CA ASP A 6 19.68 -4.69 9.70
C ASP A 6 18.36 -5.05 9.03
N VAL A 7 18.33 -4.94 7.70
CA VAL A 7 17.23 -5.37 6.87
C VAL A 7 17.37 -6.86 6.61
N HIS A 8 16.40 -7.64 7.04
CA HIS A 8 16.33 -9.07 6.80
C HIS A 8 15.47 -9.36 5.55
N TYR A 9 15.68 -10.47 4.86
CA TYR A 9 14.89 -10.80 3.68
C TYR A 9 13.38 -10.95 3.98
N THR A 10 13.02 -11.33 5.20
CA THR A 10 11.62 -11.40 5.65
C THR A 10 10.93 -10.04 5.78
N HIS A 11 11.67 -8.94 5.72
CA HIS A 11 11.11 -7.59 5.69
C HIS A 11 10.42 -7.24 4.37
N TYR A 12 10.69 -8.00 3.31
CA TYR A 12 10.14 -7.74 1.99
C TYR A 12 8.61 -7.68 2.02
N GLY A 13 8.06 -6.56 1.56
CA GLY A 13 6.62 -6.32 1.56
C GLY A 13 5.97 -6.10 2.94
N ARG A 14 6.73 -6.19 4.03
CA ARG A 14 6.26 -6.07 5.42
C ARG A 14 6.76 -4.81 6.09
N LEU A 15 8.06 -4.65 6.17
CA LEU A 15 8.71 -3.47 6.76
C LEU A 15 9.50 -2.72 5.70
N CYS A 16 9.29 -1.41 5.62
CA CYS A 16 10.03 -0.56 4.68
C CYS A 16 11.51 -0.50 5.05
N PRO A 17 12.42 -0.76 4.11
CA PRO A 17 13.86 -0.68 4.37
C PRO A 17 14.39 0.74 4.44
N ILE A 18 13.62 1.72 3.97
CA ILE A 18 14.04 3.12 3.82
C ILE A 18 13.52 3.99 4.97
N GLU A 19 12.26 3.81 5.37
CA GLU A 19 11.63 4.66 6.38
C GLU A 19 12.03 4.22 7.80
N THR A 20 13.05 4.86 8.34
CA THR A 20 13.54 4.68 9.70
C THR A 20 14.10 6.01 10.20
N PRO A 21 14.09 6.29 11.52
CA PRO A 21 14.70 7.48 12.05
C PRO A 21 16.20 7.57 11.75
N GLU A 22 16.71 8.79 11.69
CA GLU A 22 18.14 9.06 11.70
C GLU A 22 18.65 9.11 13.16
N GLY A 23 19.87 8.65 13.38
CA GLY A 23 20.51 8.70 14.69
C GLY A 23 20.41 7.42 15.52
N PRO A 24 20.31 7.48 16.86
CA PRO A 24 20.44 6.32 17.75
C PRO A 24 19.40 5.21 17.51
N ASN A 25 18.22 5.58 17.05
CA ASN A 25 17.10 4.66 16.83
C ASN A 25 17.01 4.10 15.40
N ILE A 26 18.04 4.32 14.58
CA ILE A 26 18.06 3.79 13.20
C ILE A 26 17.87 2.28 13.18
N GLY A 27 16.95 1.81 12.34
CA GLY A 27 16.65 0.39 12.18
C GLY A 27 15.81 -0.23 13.30
N LEU A 28 15.62 0.45 14.44
CA LEU A 28 14.79 -0.03 15.55
C LEU A 28 13.32 0.39 15.42
N ILE A 29 13.08 1.54 14.84
CA ILE A 29 11.74 2.06 14.57
C ILE A 29 11.52 1.96 13.07
N SER A 30 10.51 1.21 12.68
CA SER A 30 10.20 0.90 11.29
C SER A 30 8.75 1.23 10.98
N SER A 31 8.43 1.30 9.70
CA SER A 31 7.07 1.50 9.20
C SER A 31 6.65 0.33 8.33
N LEU A 32 5.35 0.02 8.34
CA LEU A 32 4.77 -1.01 7.48
C LEU A 32 4.84 -0.59 6.01
N CYS A 33 5.01 -1.56 5.13
CA CYS A 33 4.83 -1.37 3.69
C CYS A 33 3.37 -1.07 3.34
N VAL A 34 3.14 -0.49 2.17
CA VAL A 34 1.81 -0.02 1.72
C VAL A 34 0.74 -1.10 1.77
N PHE A 35 1.08 -2.34 1.37
CA PHE A 35 0.13 -3.45 1.31
C PHE A 35 0.20 -4.41 2.50
N ALA A 36 1.09 -4.15 3.47
CA ALA A 36 1.23 -5.00 4.64
C ALA A 36 0.00 -4.92 5.56
N LYS A 37 -0.36 -6.05 6.12
CA LYS A 37 -1.42 -6.18 7.13
C LYS A 37 -0.88 -6.91 8.35
N ILE A 38 -1.57 -6.73 9.47
CA ILE A 38 -1.33 -7.52 10.69
C ILE A 38 -2.49 -8.50 10.83
N ASN A 39 -2.18 -9.78 10.93
CA ASN A 39 -3.19 -10.83 11.09
C ASN A 39 -3.72 -10.89 12.54
N GLU A 40 -4.69 -11.76 12.80
CA GLU A 40 -5.30 -11.94 14.12
C GLU A 40 -4.31 -12.40 15.20
N LEU A 41 -3.25 -13.09 14.81
CA LEU A 41 -2.18 -13.56 15.70
C LEU A 41 -1.10 -12.49 15.96
N GLY A 42 -1.15 -11.35 15.28
CA GLY A 42 -0.19 -10.26 15.42
C GLY A 42 1.02 -10.34 14.49
N PHE A 43 1.04 -11.27 13.52
CA PHE A 43 2.09 -11.35 12.52
C PHE A 43 1.81 -10.42 11.33
N ILE A 44 2.89 -9.88 10.73
CA ILE A 44 2.80 -9.05 9.54
C ILE A 44 2.75 -9.96 8.33
N GLU A 45 1.74 -9.77 7.50
CA GLU A 45 1.56 -10.49 6.24
C GLU A 45 1.53 -9.53 5.04
N THR A 46 1.90 -10.03 3.89
CA THR A 46 1.95 -9.28 2.64
C THR A 46 1.23 -10.04 1.53
N PRO A 47 0.56 -9.35 0.58
CA PRO A 47 -0.16 -10.02 -0.48
C PRO A 47 0.75 -10.50 -1.59
N TYR A 48 0.39 -11.64 -2.14
CA TYR A 48 0.97 -12.21 -3.36
C TYR A 48 -0.13 -12.74 -4.28
N ARG A 49 0.15 -12.78 -5.58
CA ARG A 49 -0.70 -13.46 -6.56
C ARG A 49 -0.32 -14.92 -6.63
N LYS A 50 -1.31 -15.79 -6.60
CA LYS A 50 -1.09 -17.23 -6.76
C LYS A 50 -0.74 -17.55 -8.21
N VAL A 51 0.24 -18.43 -8.42
CA VAL A 51 0.64 -18.93 -9.72
C VAL A 51 0.43 -20.44 -9.76
N GLU A 52 -0.36 -20.91 -10.69
CA GLU A 52 -0.61 -22.32 -10.93
C GLU A 52 -0.34 -22.66 -12.40
N ASN A 53 0.44 -23.72 -12.66
CA ASN A 53 0.79 -24.17 -14.01
C ASN A 53 1.32 -23.05 -14.92
N ALA A 54 2.23 -22.25 -14.40
CA ALA A 54 2.83 -21.10 -15.09
C ALA A 54 1.82 -19.98 -15.47
N LYS A 55 0.64 -19.98 -14.85
CA LYS A 55 -0.38 -18.97 -15.03
C LYS A 55 -0.65 -18.22 -13.73
N VAL A 56 -0.54 -16.88 -13.79
CA VAL A 56 -0.84 -16.00 -12.66
C VAL A 56 -2.33 -15.74 -12.58
N ASP A 57 -2.90 -15.87 -11.40
CA ASP A 57 -4.28 -15.47 -11.13
C ASP A 57 -4.35 -13.94 -11.00
N LEU A 58 -4.98 -13.28 -11.95
CA LEU A 58 -5.14 -11.82 -12.00
C LEU A 58 -6.40 -11.34 -11.29
N SER A 59 -7.24 -12.25 -10.79
CA SER A 59 -8.45 -11.88 -10.03
C SER A 59 -8.10 -11.35 -8.63
N GLU A 60 -9.03 -10.62 -8.03
CA GLU A 60 -8.89 -10.20 -6.62
C GLU A 60 -8.95 -11.38 -5.65
N GLU A 61 -9.66 -12.43 -6.01
CA GLU A 61 -9.76 -13.67 -5.24
C GLU A 61 -8.44 -14.48 -5.23
N GLY A 62 -7.59 -14.27 -6.24
CA GLY A 62 -6.26 -14.86 -6.36
C GLY A 62 -5.20 -14.22 -5.46
N LEU A 63 -5.54 -13.19 -4.68
CA LEU A 63 -4.64 -12.57 -3.73
C LEU A 63 -4.59 -13.38 -2.44
N ILE A 64 -3.38 -13.78 -2.07
CA ILE A 64 -3.11 -14.53 -0.84
C ILE A 64 -2.15 -13.73 0.03
N TYR A 65 -2.50 -13.55 1.29
CA TYR A 65 -1.63 -12.92 2.27
C TYR A 65 -0.79 -13.99 2.96
N LEU A 66 0.53 -13.84 2.91
CA LEU A 66 1.47 -14.76 3.51
C LEU A 66 2.27 -14.10 4.63
N THR A 67 2.43 -14.82 5.73
CA THR A 67 3.40 -14.48 6.78
C THR A 67 4.81 -14.85 6.32
N ALA A 68 5.83 -14.38 7.05
CA ALA A 68 7.22 -14.69 6.71
C ALA A 68 7.52 -16.20 6.79
N GLU A 69 6.89 -16.91 7.70
CA GLU A 69 7.03 -18.36 7.86
C GLU A 69 6.40 -19.12 6.67
N GLU A 70 5.22 -18.72 6.24
CA GLU A 70 4.53 -19.33 5.09
C GLU A 70 5.23 -19.05 3.76
N GLU A 71 5.95 -17.93 3.68
CA GLU A 71 6.73 -17.53 2.51
C GLU A 71 8.06 -18.26 2.40
N GLU A 72 8.59 -18.81 3.50
CA GLU A 72 9.91 -19.45 3.55
C GLU A 72 10.01 -20.57 2.53
N GLY A 73 11.09 -20.55 1.73
CA GLY A 73 11.36 -21.53 0.69
C GLY A 73 10.53 -21.38 -0.59
N LYS A 74 9.58 -20.45 -0.65
CA LYS A 74 8.72 -20.23 -1.82
C LYS A 74 9.44 -19.45 -2.92
N ILE A 75 9.16 -19.81 -4.17
CA ILE A 75 9.68 -19.11 -5.34
C ILE A 75 8.66 -18.07 -5.79
N ILE A 76 9.04 -16.81 -5.68
CA ILE A 76 8.15 -15.67 -5.94
C ILE A 76 8.71 -14.85 -7.10
N ALA A 77 7.93 -14.75 -8.18
CA ALA A 77 8.29 -13.93 -9.34
C ALA A 77 8.21 -12.43 -9.00
N GLN A 78 9.05 -11.64 -9.64
CA GLN A 78 9.01 -10.17 -9.50
C GLN A 78 7.75 -9.60 -10.15
N GLY A 79 7.18 -8.55 -9.53
CA GLY A 79 5.93 -7.92 -9.98
C GLY A 79 5.99 -7.23 -11.34
N ASN A 80 7.19 -6.97 -11.86
CA ASN A 80 7.42 -6.38 -13.18
C ASN A 80 7.66 -7.41 -14.29
N ALA A 81 7.53 -8.72 -14.01
CA ALA A 81 7.65 -9.74 -15.02
C ALA A 81 6.55 -9.57 -16.08
N PRO A 82 6.90 -9.56 -17.40
CA PRO A 82 5.91 -9.37 -18.45
C PRO A 82 4.98 -10.58 -18.55
N LEU A 83 3.67 -10.30 -18.53
CA LEU A 83 2.60 -11.29 -18.65
C LEU A 83 1.77 -11.04 -19.91
N ASN A 84 1.19 -12.11 -20.46
CA ASN A 84 0.10 -12.02 -21.43
C ASN A 84 -1.21 -11.62 -20.72
N ASP A 85 -2.21 -11.23 -21.50
CA ASP A 85 -3.54 -10.85 -20.98
C ASP A 85 -4.24 -12.00 -20.23
N ASP A 86 -3.88 -13.24 -20.52
CA ASP A 86 -4.39 -14.44 -19.88
C ASP A 86 -3.66 -14.82 -18.57
N GLY A 87 -2.63 -14.05 -18.19
CA GLY A 87 -1.82 -14.26 -16.98
C GLY A 87 -0.64 -15.20 -17.16
N THR A 88 -0.33 -15.67 -18.37
CA THR A 88 0.85 -16.50 -18.66
C THR A 88 2.11 -15.65 -18.80
N PHE A 89 3.26 -16.19 -18.43
CA PHE A 89 4.55 -15.50 -18.61
C PHE A 89 4.96 -15.49 -20.09
N ILE A 90 5.39 -14.31 -20.57
CA ILE A 90 5.86 -14.14 -21.95
C ILE A 90 7.23 -14.76 -22.16
N ARG A 91 8.10 -14.69 -21.15
CA ARG A 91 9.49 -15.15 -21.23
C ARG A 91 9.64 -16.57 -20.70
N SER A 92 10.54 -17.32 -21.31
CA SER A 92 10.89 -18.68 -20.88
C SER A 92 11.68 -18.73 -19.57
N LYS A 93 12.26 -17.60 -19.14
CA LYS A 93 12.97 -17.45 -17.87
C LYS A 93 12.45 -16.24 -17.12
N VAL A 94 12.19 -16.39 -15.83
CA VAL A 94 11.63 -15.38 -14.96
C VAL A 94 12.59 -15.12 -13.80
N LYS A 95 12.82 -13.84 -13.52
CA LYS A 95 13.53 -13.44 -12.30
C LYS A 95 12.61 -13.67 -11.12
N ALA A 96 13.10 -14.41 -10.14
CA ALA A 96 12.36 -14.72 -8.93
C ALA A 96 13.17 -14.39 -7.68
N ARG A 97 12.52 -14.49 -6.56
CA ARG A 97 13.11 -14.37 -5.23
C ARG A 97 12.77 -15.63 -4.45
N GLN A 98 13.77 -16.19 -3.80
CA GLN A 98 13.61 -17.31 -2.87
C GLN A 98 14.47 -17.03 -1.64
N ASP A 99 13.83 -16.76 -0.50
CA ASP A 99 14.49 -16.31 0.73
C ASP A 99 15.45 -15.13 0.49
N ALA A 100 16.74 -15.31 0.72
CA ALA A 100 17.76 -14.29 0.49
C ALA A 100 18.35 -14.31 -0.94
N ASP A 101 17.99 -15.29 -1.76
CA ASP A 101 18.53 -15.49 -3.10
C ASP A 101 17.61 -14.95 -4.20
N TYR A 102 18.19 -14.66 -5.36
CA TYR A 102 17.48 -14.14 -6.54
C TYR A 102 17.71 -15.05 -7.76
N PRO A 103 17.14 -16.26 -7.76
CA PRO A 103 17.31 -17.20 -8.86
C PRO A 103 16.57 -16.75 -10.12
N VAL A 104 17.06 -17.22 -11.28
CA VAL A 104 16.34 -17.15 -12.54
C VAL A 104 15.76 -18.52 -12.82
N VAL A 105 14.44 -18.62 -12.83
CA VAL A 105 13.70 -19.90 -12.90
C VAL A 105 12.83 -19.98 -14.14
N THR A 106 12.35 -21.18 -14.43
CA THR A 106 11.31 -21.38 -15.45
C THR A 106 9.92 -21.01 -14.90
N PRO A 107 8.97 -20.59 -15.75
CA PRO A 107 7.62 -20.24 -15.27
C PRO A 107 6.90 -21.35 -14.50
N GLY A 108 7.21 -22.62 -14.78
CA GLY A 108 6.61 -23.75 -14.08
C GLY A 108 7.07 -23.95 -12.64
N GLU A 109 8.18 -23.34 -12.25
CA GLU A 109 8.73 -23.39 -10.88
C GLU A 109 8.20 -22.27 -9.99
N VAL A 110 7.55 -21.26 -10.55
CA VAL A 110 7.03 -20.11 -9.82
C VAL A 110 5.77 -20.48 -9.06
N GLU A 111 5.74 -20.22 -7.77
CA GLU A 111 4.59 -20.51 -6.89
C GLU A 111 3.73 -19.28 -6.65
N TYR A 112 4.35 -18.11 -6.53
CA TYR A 112 3.69 -16.82 -6.29
C TYR A 112 4.32 -15.72 -7.15
N MET A 113 3.63 -14.61 -7.24
CA MET A 113 4.12 -13.40 -7.90
C MET A 113 3.82 -12.17 -7.04
N ASP A 114 4.74 -11.23 -6.97
CA ASP A 114 4.52 -9.94 -6.32
C ASP A 114 3.36 -9.19 -6.98
N VAL A 115 2.55 -8.51 -6.18
CA VAL A 115 1.43 -7.70 -6.68
C VAL A 115 1.93 -6.49 -7.45
N SER A 116 2.96 -5.82 -6.92
CA SER A 116 3.56 -4.62 -7.51
C SER A 116 4.99 -4.43 -6.99
N PRO A 117 5.89 -3.82 -7.77
CA PRO A 117 7.20 -3.40 -7.27
C PRO A 117 7.13 -2.39 -6.11
N GLN A 118 6.04 -1.63 -5.99
CA GLN A 118 5.81 -0.66 -4.91
C GLN A 118 5.58 -1.32 -3.54
N GLN A 119 5.40 -2.61 -3.52
CA GLN A 119 5.13 -3.40 -2.33
C GLN A 119 6.21 -3.28 -1.25
N ILE A 120 7.44 -2.95 -1.62
CA ILE A 120 8.57 -2.80 -0.70
C ILE A 120 8.59 -1.48 0.06
N ALA A 121 7.87 -0.48 -0.39
CA ALA A 121 7.91 0.87 0.14
C ALA A 121 6.79 1.13 1.16
N SER A 122 7.08 1.95 2.17
CA SER A 122 6.07 2.53 3.05
C SER A 122 5.31 3.67 2.34
N ILE A 123 4.29 4.19 3.01
CA ILE A 123 3.52 5.33 2.50
C ILE A 123 4.41 6.54 2.23
N ALA A 124 5.27 6.92 3.18
CA ALA A 124 6.17 8.06 3.01
C ALA A 124 7.16 7.83 1.86
N ALA A 125 7.76 6.65 1.78
CA ALA A 125 8.67 6.30 0.69
C ALA A 125 7.95 6.28 -0.68
N SER A 126 6.71 5.83 -0.73
CA SER A 126 5.92 5.78 -1.97
C SER A 126 5.48 7.15 -2.50
N LEU A 127 5.59 8.20 -1.69
CA LEU A 127 5.36 9.58 -2.10
C LEU A 127 6.57 10.25 -2.75
N ILE A 128 7.75 9.63 -2.73
CA ILE A 128 8.96 10.17 -3.33
C ILE A 128 8.94 9.90 -4.84
N PRO A 129 8.85 10.93 -5.69
CA PRO A 129 8.92 10.73 -7.13
C PRO A 129 10.32 10.29 -7.55
N PHE A 130 10.40 9.38 -8.51
CA PHE A 130 11.66 8.80 -9.03
C PHE A 130 12.53 8.14 -7.94
N LEU A 131 11.90 7.50 -6.97
CA LEU A 131 12.58 6.85 -5.84
C LEU A 131 13.68 5.87 -6.30
N GLU A 132 13.47 5.15 -7.39
CA GLU A 132 14.40 4.20 -7.98
C GLU A 132 15.72 4.82 -8.44
N HIS A 133 15.77 6.13 -8.64
CA HIS A 133 16.95 6.88 -9.03
C HIS A 133 17.69 7.50 -7.85
N ASP A 134 17.12 7.45 -6.65
CA ASP A 134 17.71 8.01 -5.44
C ASP A 134 18.58 7.01 -4.68
N ASP A 135 19.61 7.51 -4.03
CA ASP A 135 20.36 6.74 -3.05
C ASP A 135 19.50 6.49 -1.80
N ALA A 136 19.63 5.29 -1.21
CA ALA A 136 18.85 4.88 -0.05
C ALA A 136 18.98 5.86 1.15
N ASN A 137 20.17 6.40 1.39
CA ASN A 137 20.39 7.36 2.46
C ASN A 137 19.60 8.65 2.25
N ARG A 138 19.53 9.14 0.99
CA ARG A 138 18.76 10.34 0.67
C ARG A 138 17.25 10.10 0.67
N ALA A 139 16.81 8.93 0.25
CA ALA A 139 15.42 8.51 0.36
C ALA A 139 14.97 8.42 1.82
N LEU A 140 15.83 7.92 2.72
CA LEU A 140 15.59 7.91 4.17
C LEU A 140 15.38 9.33 4.71
N MET A 141 16.29 10.25 4.38
CA MET A 141 16.16 11.66 4.79
C MET A 141 14.88 12.28 4.25
N GLY A 142 14.55 12.07 2.98
CA GLY A 142 13.33 12.57 2.32
C GLY A 142 12.06 12.05 2.98
N SER A 143 11.97 10.76 3.28
CA SER A 143 10.81 10.18 3.96
C SER A 143 10.61 10.74 5.38
N ASN A 144 11.70 10.99 6.11
CA ASN A 144 11.64 11.66 7.41
C ASN A 144 11.18 13.11 7.29
N MET A 145 11.64 13.85 6.29
CA MET A 145 11.21 15.23 6.04
C MET A 145 9.73 15.34 5.67
N MET A 146 9.16 14.38 4.96
CA MET A 146 7.72 14.37 4.63
C MET A 146 6.83 14.36 5.85
N ARG A 147 7.26 13.73 6.94
CA ARG A 147 6.52 13.71 8.21
C ARG A 147 6.55 15.05 8.96
N GLN A 148 7.41 15.98 8.54
CA GLN A 148 7.57 17.31 9.11
C GLN A 148 6.87 18.39 8.27
N ALA A 149 6.08 17.99 7.27
CA ALA A 149 5.38 18.92 6.39
C ALA A 149 4.38 19.78 7.17
N VAL A 150 4.39 21.08 6.87
CA VAL A 150 3.45 22.04 7.44
C VAL A 150 2.26 22.21 6.51
N PRO A 151 1.02 22.11 7.01
CA PRO A 151 -0.17 22.39 6.20
C PRO A 151 -0.14 23.81 5.64
N LEU A 152 -0.39 23.93 4.34
CA LEU A 152 -0.42 25.22 3.67
C LEU A 152 -1.79 25.90 3.86
N LEU A 153 -1.77 27.22 3.91
CA LEU A 153 -3.01 28.03 3.97
C LEU A 153 -3.92 27.76 2.75
N ARG A 154 -3.31 27.58 1.59
CA ARG A 154 -3.97 27.15 0.37
C ARG A 154 -3.28 25.90 -0.15
N SER A 155 -3.96 24.78 -0.06
CA SER A 155 -3.44 23.48 -0.52
C SER A 155 -3.52 23.39 -2.04
N GLU A 156 -2.48 22.84 -2.66
CA GLU A 156 -2.40 22.58 -4.09
C GLU A 156 -1.93 21.14 -4.34
N ALA A 157 -2.39 20.56 -5.45
CA ALA A 157 -1.89 19.27 -5.88
C ALA A 157 -0.45 19.39 -6.37
N PRO A 158 0.43 18.40 -6.08
CA PRO A 158 1.79 18.44 -6.59
C PRO A 158 1.81 18.31 -8.12
N ILE A 159 2.69 19.07 -8.78
CA ILE A 159 2.88 18.99 -10.24
C ILE A 159 3.49 17.65 -10.63
N VAL A 160 4.48 17.18 -9.86
CA VAL A 160 5.09 15.87 -10.00
C VAL A 160 4.72 15.02 -8.80
N GLY A 161 4.04 13.93 -9.04
CA GLY A 161 3.57 13.01 -8.01
C GLY A 161 3.74 11.56 -8.43
N THR A 162 3.45 10.64 -7.51
CA THR A 162 3.57 9.20 -7.72
C THR A 162 2.24 8.52 -8.05
N GLY A 163 1.13 9.24 -7.93
CA GLY A 163 -0.23 8.72 -8.14
C GLY A 163 -0.90 8.15 -6.89
N ILE A 164 -0.17 7.94 -5.81
CA ILE A 164 -0.72 7.42 -4.55
C ILE A 164 -1.39 8.52 -3.69
N GLU A 165 -1.11 9.79 -3.96
CA GLU A 165 -1.55 10.93 -3.15
C GLU A 165 -3.06 10.97 -2.97
N ARG A 166 -3.81 10.77 -4.05
CA ARG A 166 -5.28 10.79 -4.02
C ARG A 166 -5.84 9.69 -3.11
N GLN A 167 -5.27 8.49 -3.21
CA GLN A 167 -5.68 7.35 -2.38
C GLN A 167 -5.36 7.60 -0.91
N LEU A 168 -4.18 8.16 -0.62
CA LEU A 168 -3.76 8.49 0.75
C LEU A 168 -4.68 9.51 1.41
N VAL A 169 -5.04 10.58 0.69
CA VAL A 169 -5.96 11.61 1.22
C VAL A 169 -7.33 11.00 1.53
N ARG A 170 -7.84 10.13 0.66
CA ARG A 170 -9.11 9.43 0.88
C ARG A 170 -9.05 8.52 2.10
N ASP A 171 -8.01 7.69 2.20
CA ASP A 171 -7.90 6.66 3.24
C ASP A 171 -7.53 7.25 4.61
N SER A 172 -6.86 8.39 4.63
CA SER A 172 -6.54 9.10 5.88
C SER A 172 -7.76 9.64 6.62
N ARG A 173 -8.90 9.76 5.92
CA ARG A 173 -10.16 10.31 6.45
C ARG A 173 -10.03 11.72 7.05
N THR A 174 -8.97 12.45 6.70
CA THR A 174 -8.81 13.87 7.08
C THR A 174 -9.74 14.77 6.30
N GLN A 175 -10.27 14.29 5.18
CA GLN A 175 -11.19 14.97 4.31
C GLN A 175 -12.57 14.32 4.40
N LEU A 176 -13.60 15.14 4.61
CA LEU A 176 -14.99 14.69 4.49
C LEU A 176 -15.36 14.58 3.01
N THR A 177 -15.81 13.42 2.61
CA THR A 177 -16.30 13.15 1.24
C THR A 177 -17.75 12.74 1.27
N ALA A 178 -18.53 13.22 0.29
CA ALA A 178 -19.89 12.77 0.13
C ALA A 178 -19.93 11.26 -0.19
N GLU A 179 -20.88 10.54 0.40
CA GLU A 179 -21.03 9.08 0.25
C GLU A 179 -21.80 8.72 -1.02
N GLY A 180 -22.58 9.64 -1.55
CA GLY A 180 -23.40 9.43 -2.73
C GLY A 180 -23.95 10.73 -3.29
N TYR A 181 -24.95 10.61 -4.14
CA TYR A 181 -25.71 11.75 -4.65
C TYR A 181 -26.68 12.27 -3.58
N GLY A 182 -26.88 13.58 -3.55
CA GLY A 182 -27.79 14.20 -2.60
C GLY A 182 -27.80 15.71 -2.70
N THR A 183 -28.63 16.35 -1.85
CA THR A 183 -28.79 17.81 -1.79
C THR A 183 -28.27 18.32 -0.45
N ILE A 184 -27.47 19.38 -0.51
CA ILE A 184 -26.98 20.05 0.69
C ILE A 184 -28.09 20.95 1.22
N GLU A 185 -28.60 20.66 2.43
CA GLU A 185 -29.66 21.45 3.06
C GLU A 185 -29.11 22.60 3.90
N TYR A 186 -27.98 22.38 4.56
CA TYR A 186 -27.39 23.36 5.46
C TYR A 186 -25.86 23.27 5.47
N VAL A 187 -25.21 24.43 5.46
CA VAL A 187 -23.75 24.54 5.57
C VAL A 187 -23.39 25.75 6.43
N ASP A 188 -22.55 25.51 7.42
CA ASP A 188 -21.83 26.56 8.14
C ASP A 188 -20.37 26.14 8.42
N ALA A 189 -19.66 26.94 9.22
CA ALA A 189 -18.25 26.65 9.55
C ALA A 189 -18.06 25.40 10.43
N SER A 190 -19.09 24.86 11.01
CA SER A 190 -19.05 23.75 11.98
C SER A 190 -19.82 22.53 11.56
N VAL A 191 -20.81 22.69 10.66
CA VAL A 191 -21.75 21.62 10.30
C VAL A 191 -22.10 21.66 8.82
N ILE A 192 -22.15 20.50 8.20
CA ILE A 192 -22.71 20.28 6.87
C ILE A 192 -23.82 19.24 6.99
N ARG A 193 -25.03 19.56 6.50
CA ARG A 193 -26.14 18.61 6.42
C ARG A 193 -26.45 18.28 4.98
N ILE A 194 -26.43 17.00 4.66
CA ILE A 194 -26.70 16.47 3.33
C ILE A 194 -27.89 15.52 3.40
N ASN A 195 -28.88 15.76 2.55
CA ASN A 195 -29.98 14.83 2.34
C ASN A 195 -29.61 13.97 1.10
N TYR A 196 -29.33 12.69 1.32
CA TYR A 196 -28.90 11.76 0.27
C TYR A 196 -30.10 11.18 -0.47
N ASP A 197 -29.95 11.07 -1.79
CA ASP A 197 -30.89 10.38 -2.67
C ASP A 197 -30.61 8.87 -2.59
N ARG A 198 -31.21 8.21 -1.61
CA ARG A 198 -31.06 6.76 -1.41
C ARG A 198 -32.20 6.00 -2.07
N THR A 199 -31.89 4.82 -2.58
CA THR A 199 -32.88 3.85 -3.03
C THR A 199 -33.48 3.13 -1.82
N GLU A 200 -34.68 2.55 -1.97
CA GLU A 200 -35.33 1.76 -0.90
C GLU A 200 -34.45 0.60 -0.42
N ASP A 201 -33.70 -0.02 -1.34
CA ASP A 201 -32.76 -1.11 -1.02
C ASP A 201 -31.56 -0.62 -0.20
N GLU A 202 -31.02 0.56 -0.53
CA GLU A 202 -29.92 1.18 0.21
C GLU A 202 -30.34 1.62 1.61
N GLU A 203 -31.53 2.15 1.77
CA GLU A 203 -32.09 2.48 3.09
C GLU A 203 -32.29 1.25 3.96
N PHE A 204 -32.75 0.16 3.36
CA PHE A 204 -32.97 -1.11 4.06
C PHE A 204 -31.65 -1.75 4.52
N VAL A 205 -30.59 -1.67 3.72
CA VAL A 205 -29.27 -2.29 4.03
C VAL A 205 -28.46 -1.43 5.00
N SER A 206 -28.47 -0.10 4.85
CA SER A 206 -27.60 0.80 5.62
C SER A 206 -28.12 1.10 7.04
N PHE A 207 -29.43 1.02 7.26
CA PHE A 207 -30.08 1.48 8.50
C PHE A 207 -29.76 2.94 8.89
N GLU A 208 -29.17 3.70 7.98
CA GLU A 208 -28.82 5.11 8.21
C GLU A 208 -29.90 6.03 7.63
N PRO A 209 -30.21 7.15 8.31
CA PRO A 209 -31.18 8.12 7.78
C PRO A 209 -30.65 8.79 6.51
N ALA A 210 -31.55 9.15 5.59
CA ALA A 210 -31.19 9.88 4.38
C ALA A 210 -30.53 11.23 4.69
N LEU A 211 -30.98 11.91 5.76
CA LEU A 211 -30.34 13.13 6.24
C LEU A 211 -29.17 12.83 7.14
N LYS A 212 -27.97 13.17 6.69
CA LYS A 212 -26.71 12.97 7.44
C LYS A 212 -26.08 14.31 7.79
N GLU A 213 -25.66 14.41 9.05
CA GLU A 213 -24.99 15.60 9.58
C GLU A 213 -23.49 15.31 9.77
N TYR A 214 -22.65 16.16 9.17
CA TYR A 214 -21.21 16.13 9.31
C TYR A 214 -20.73 17.27 10.17
N ILE A 215 -20.12 16.95 11.30
CA ILE A 215 -19.52 17.94 12.17
C ILE A 215 -18.09 18.17 11.72
N ILE A 216 -17.76 19.42 11.44
CA ILE A 216 -16.40 19.83 11.05
C ILE A 216 -15.68 20.26 12.33
N PRO A 217 -14.75 19.43 12.85
CA PRO A 217 -13.97 19.81 14.02
C PRO A 217 -13.04 20.98 13.65
N LYS A 218 -12.85 21.88 14.56
CA LYS A 218 -11.98 23.03 14.35
C LYS A 218 -10.50 22.66 14.44
N TRP A 219 -10.21 21.58 15.16
CA TRP A 219 -8.88 21.00 15.41
C TRP A 219 -8.98 19.47 15.46
#